data_947aa1235c73fa88810331e8d39c860e
#
_entry.id   947aa1235c73fa88810331e8d39c860e
#
_cell.length_a   1.000
_cell.length_b   1.000
_cell.length_c   1.000
_cell.angle_alpha   90.00
_cell.angle_beta   90.00
_cell.angle_gamma   90.00
#
_symmetry.space_group_name_H-M   'P 1'
#
loop_
_entity.id
_entity.type
_entity.pdbx_description
1 polymer ?
#
loop_
_entity_poly.entity_id
_entity_poly.type
_entity_poly.pdbx_seq_one_letter_code
_entity_poly.pdbx_strand_id
1 'polypeptide(L)'
;MHLVIIEAPGKLKKLRSLLPSIRPDVTWQVEATAGHIRDLPVHGQDPQMLTVGVGQDFKPHYQILSGKEKTVARLKELQQKALEIYVASDPDREGESIGWHILQAAGIKNYKRVAFKEITKSCISAELNSPRRLDLPKVASQECRRVIDRLVGYLVTPELRRVMGRPTTAGRVQSVAVYLVVLREREIRAFTAIKHFGVELAFVSPSDGRTWKAEWDPVPTFASKEFPYVQDRQLAELVGAIRNVIVETCIDGEETDTPPAPFISSSLQMAAGNALKWSPDKTMKIAQRLYEQGLITYHRTDNPNISKDSATSALSRPTRGP
;
A
#
# COMPACT_ATOMS: atom_id res chain seq x y z
N MET A 1 27.99 8.53 -22.49
CA MET A 1 26.63 8.80 -21.99
C MET A 1 26.39 8.09 -20.67
N HIS A 2 25.46 8.58 -19.85
CA HIS A 2 24.99 7.89 -18.65
C HIS A 2 23.65 7.21 -18.94
N LEU A 3 23.52 5.95 -18.55
CA LEU A 3 22.31 5.15 -18.77
C LEU A 3 21.49 5.10 -17.47
N VAL A 4 20.22 5.47 -17.54
CA VAL A 4 19.26 5.33 -16.44
C VAL A 4 18.23 4.29 -16.84
N ILE A 5 18.15 3.20 -16.07
CA ILE A 5 17.20 2.10 -16.30
C ILE A 5 16.10 2.21 -15.27
N ILE A 6 14.87 2.41 -15.74
CA ILE A 6 13.65 2.54 -14.91
C ILE A 6 12.70 1.39 -15.14
N GLU A 7 11.80 1.20 -14.20
CA GLU A 7 10.76 0.20 -14.31
C GLU A 7 9.60 0.64 -15.21
N ALA A 8 9.01 1.80 -14.91
CA ALA A 8 7.75 2.23 -15.51
C ALA A 8 7.97 3.25 -16.65
N PRO A 9 7.42 2.99 -17.87
CA PRO A 9 7.51 3.91 -19.00
C PRO A 9 6.93 5.29 -18.74
N GLY A 10 5.95 5.41 -17.83
CA GLY A 10 5.31 6.69 -17.49
C GLY A 10 6.27 7.75 -16.94
N LYS A 11 7.41 7.32 -16.36
CA LYS A 11 8.46 8.22 -15.84
C LYS A 11 9.38 8.79 -16.93
N LEU A 12 9.42 8.19 -18.13
CA LEU A 12 10.38 8.54 -19.20
C LEU A 12 10.36 10.02 -19.52
N LYS A 13 9.17 10.57 -19.80
CA LYS A 13 9.03 11.99 -20.20
C LYS A 13 9.57 12.93 -19.13
N LYS A 14 9.23 12.68 -17.86
CA LYS A 14 9.63 13.54 -16.76
C LYS A 14 11.13 13.45 -16.47
N LEU A 15 11.70 12.25 -16.47
CA LEU A 15 13.13 12.05 -16.22
C LEU A 15 13.98 12.61 -17.36
N ARG A 16 13.59 12.41 -18.63
CA ARG A 16 14.28 12.98 -19.78
C ARG A 16 14.30 14.51 -19.77
N SER A 17 13.30 15.15 -19.17
CA SER A 17 13.26 16.61 -18.96
C SER A 17 14.13 17.04 -17.78
N LEU A 18 14.10 16.31 -16.67
CA LEU A 18 14.76 16.73 -15.41
C LEU A 18 16.28 16.44 -15.40
N LEU A 19 16.72 15.29 -15.88
CA LEU A 19 18.11 14.87 -15.81
C LEU A 19 19.09 15.87 -16.45
N PRO A 20 18.85 16.37 -17.68
CA PRO A 20 19.71 17.42 -18.27
C PRO A 20 19.72 18.73 -17.49
N SER A 21 18.63 19.06 -16.80
CA SER A 21 18.58 20.28 -15.96
C SER A 21 19.32 20.13 -14.63
N ILE A 22 19.63 18.88 -14.22
CA ILE A 22 20.37 18.59 -12.99
C ILE A 22 21.88 18.51 -13.28
N ARG A 23 22.26 17.81 -14.33
CA ARG A 23 23.66 17.70 -14.81
C ARG A 23 23.70 17.95 -16.32
N PRO A 24 23.86 19.21 -16.74
CA PRO A 24 23.83 19.59 -18.17
C PRO A 24 25.08 19.17 -18.94
N ASP A 25 26.15 18.86 -18.24
CA ASP A 25 27.43 18.36 -18.76
C ASP A 25 27.38 16.88 -19.18
N VAL A 26 26.28 16.18 -18.90
CA VAL A 26 26.12 14.75 -19.09
C VAL A 26 25.09 14.45 -20.18
N THR A 27 25.44 13.59 -21.12
CA THR A 27 24.45 13.01 -22.04
C THR A 27 23.73 11.84 -21.36
N TRP A 28 22.42 11.96 -21.25
CA TRP A 28 21.54 10.99 -20.59
C TRP A 28 20.78 10.12 -21.58
N GLN A 29 20.79 8.81 -21.37
CA GLN A 29 19.88 7.85 -22.00
C GLN A 29 19.00 7.23 -20.91
N VAL A 30 17.67 7.28 -21.12
CA VAL A 30 16.70 6.71 -20.17
C VAL A 30 15.93 5.60 -20.87
N GLU A 31 15.99 4.39 -20.32
CA GLU A 31 15.31 3.20 -20.84
C GLU A 31 14.36 2.62 -19.79
N ALA A 32 13.19 2.16 -20.23
CA ALA A 32 12.19 1.55 -19.35
C ALA A 32 12.03 0.07 -19.67
N THR A 33 11.96 -0.76 -18.61
CA THR A 33 11.73 -2.20 -18.78
C THR A 33 10.25 -2.59 -18.84
N ALA A 34 9.35 -1.70 -18.48
CA ALA A 34 7.92 -1.95 -18.34
C ALA A 34 7.65 -3.16 -17.43
N GLY A 35 8.17 -3.07 -16.19
CA GLY A 35 8.07 -4.10 -15.15
C GLY A 35 9.17 -5.17 -15.24
N HIS A 36 8.86 -6.35 -14.71
CA HIS A 36 9.77 -7.49 -14.72
C HIS A 36 10.20 -7.92 -16.12
N ILE A 37 11.46 -8.31 -16.26
CA ILE A 37 12.01 -8.85 -17.52
C ILE A 37 12.29 -10.36 -17.43
N ARG A 38 12.31 -10.92 -16.22
CA ARG A 38 12.42 -12.36 -15.94
C ARG A 38 11.36 -12.76 -14.92
N ASP A 39 10.90 -13.99 -15.01
CA ASP A 39 10.05 -14.63 -13.99
C ASP A 39 10.25 -16.14 -14.02
N LEU A 40 9.65 -16.83 -13.03
CA LEU A 40 9.56 -18.30 -13.05
C LEU A 40 8.73 -18.77 -14.26
N PRO A 41 9.09 -19.89 -14.90
CA PRO A 41 8.28 -20.44 -15.98
C PRO A 41 6.86 -20.75 -15.50
N VAL A 42 5.90 -20.67 -16.42
CA VAL A 42 4.49 -20.94 -16.11
C VAL A 42 4.13 -22.39 -16.43
N HIS A 43 4.81 -22.99 -17.40
CA HIS A 43 4.61 -24.35 -17.87
C HIS A 43 5.93 -25.11 -17.89
N GLY A 44 5.84 -26.42 -17.86
CA GLY A 44 6.96 -27.34 -17.89
C GLY A 44 6.88 -28.35 -16.76
N GLN A 45 7.32 -29.58 -17.02
CA GLN A 45 7.54 -30.60 -16.01
C GLN A 45 8.98 -31.06 -16.16
N ASP A 46 9.75 -30.87 -15.10
CA ASP A 46 11.11 -31.37 -14.98
C ASP A 46 11.15 -32.25 -13.71
N PRO A 47 11.43 -33.54 -13.82
CA PRO A 47 11.49 -34.46 -12.66
C PRO A 47 12.52 -34.05 -11.61
N GLN A 48 13.50 -33.23 -11.98
CA GLN A 48 14.52 -32.71 -11.04
C GLN A 48 14.05 -31.49 -10.27
N MET A 49 12.92 -30.90 -10.64
CA MET A 49 12.32 -29.75 -9.98
C MET A 49 11.30 -30.17 -8.92
N LEU A 50 11.22 -29.42 -7.83
CA LEU A 50 10.17 -29.58 -6.82
C LEU A 50 8.80 -29.17 -7.40
N THR A 51 8.80 -28.10 -8.19
CA THR A 51 7.65 -27.64 -8.97
C THR A 51 8.13 -26.79 -10.14
N VAL A 52 7.21 -26.31 -10.97
CA VAL A 52 7.55 -25.50 -12.17
C VAL A 52 8.41 -24.28 -11.80
N GLY A 53 9.68 -24.31 -12.20
CA GLY A 53 10.66 -23.24 -11.99
C GLY A 53 11.24 -23.15 -10.58
N VAL A 54 11.02 -24.15 -9.72
CA VAL A 54 11.63 -24.20 -8.37
C VAL A 54 12.33 -25.55 -8.18
N GLY A 55 13.63 -25.52 -7.91
CA GLY A 55 14.45 -26.71 -7.67
C GLY A 55 14.14 -27.40 -6.33
N GLN A 56 14.68 -28.62 -6.15
CA GLN A 56 14.55 -29.39 -4.89
C GLN A 56 15.20 -28.66 -3.69
N ASP A 57 16.15 -27.77 -3.95
CA ASP A 57 16.80 -26.89 -2.97
C ASP A 57 16.08 -25.55 -2.76
N PHE A 58 14.84 -25.45 -3.23
CA PHE A 58 14.00 -24.24 -3.24
C PHE A 58 14.55 -23.07 -4.05
N LYS A 59 15.59 -23.25 -4.83
CA LYS A 59 16.13 -22.19 -5.68
C LYS A 59 15.21 -21.91 -6.88
N PRO A 60 14.93 -20.62 -7.16
CA PRO A 60 14.16 -20.23 -8.32
C PRO A 60 14.99 -20.28 -9.61
N HIS A 61 14.42 -20.85 -10.67
CA HIS A 61 14.98 -20.90 -12.00
C HIS A 61 14.24 -19.91 -12.90
N TYR A 62 14.82 -18.73 -13.07
CA TYR A 62 14.20 -17.64 -13.83
C TYR A 62 14.47 -17.76 -15.32
N GLN A 63 13.49 -17.42 -16.13
CA GLN A 63 13.59 -17.25 -17.58
C GLN A 63 13.24 -15.81 -18.00
N ILE A 64 13.74 -15.37 -19.14
CA ILE A 64 13.32 -14.10 -19.73
C ILE A 64 11.86 -14.23 -20.14
N LEU A 65 11.05 -13.25 -19.77
CA LEU A 65 9.63 -13.21 -20.15
C LEU A 65 9.48 -13.00 -21.64
N SER A 66 8.52 -13.71 -22.24
CA SER A 66 8.16 -13.54 -23.64
C SER A 66 7.86 -12.08 -23.97
N GLY A 67 8.47 -11.57 -25.04
CA GLY A 67 8.39 -10.17 -25.45
C GLY A 67 9.37 -9.23 -24.75
N LYS A 68 10.21 -9.72 -23.81
CA LYS A 68 11.26 -8.91 -23.15
C LYS A 68 12.66 -9.14 -23.73
N GLU A 69 12.81 -10.04 -24.68
CA GLU A 69 14.10 -10.37 -25.33
C GLU A 69 14.72 -9.14 -25.98
N LYS A 70 13.90 -8.34 -26.69
CA LYS A 70 14.35 -7.08 -27.32
C LYS A 70 14.81 -6.05 -26.29
N THR A 71 14.11 -5.96 -25.17
CA THR A 71 14.48 -5.06 -24.05
C THR A 71 15.82 -5.47 -23.46
N VAL A 72 16.02 -6.76 -23.21
CA VAL A 72 17.29 -7.29 -22.68
C VAL A 72 18.43 -7.06 -23.69
N ALA A 73 18.21 -7.35 -24.98
CA ALA A 73 19.21 -7.11 -26.02
C ALA A 73 19.60 -5.62 -26.10
N ARG A 74 18.61 -4.72 -26.02
CA ARG A 74 18.83 -3.28 -26.00
C ARG A 74 19.64 -2.83 -24.79
N LEU A 75 19.36 -3.36 -23.61
CA LEU A 75 20.13 -3.05 -22.41
C LEU A 75 21.58 -3.56 -22.51
N LYS A 76 21.81 -4.74 -23.10
CA LYS A 76 23.14 -5.28 -23.38
C LYS A 76 23.95 -4.40 -24.35
N GLU A 77 23.31 -3.83 -25.34
CA GLU A 77 23.95 -2.88 -26.26
C GLU A 77 24.31 -1.57 -25.56
N LEU A 78 23.35 -1.01 -24.82
CA LEU A 78 23.53 0.31 -24.20
C LEU A 78 24.57 0.29 -23.07
N GLN A 79 24.65 -0.79 -22.30
CA GLN A 79 25.66 -0.88 -21.23
C GLN A 79 27.09 -0.77 -21.76
N GLN A 80 27.36 -1.27 -22.99
CA GLN A 80 28.70 -1.20 -23.59
C GLN A 80 29.10 0.24 -23.96
N LYS A 81 28.12 1.12 -24.15
CA LYS A 81 28.30 2.53 -24.52
C LYS A 81 28.21 3.48 -23.33
N ALA A 82 27.79 2.96 -22.16
CA ALA A 82 27.53 3.75 -20.98
C ALA A 82 28.80 3.94 -20.14
N LEU A 83 29.08 5.19 -19.75
CA LEU A 83 30.12 5.52 -18.78
C LEU A 83 29.67 5.16 -17.35
N GLU A 84 28.41 5.44 -17.05
CA GLU A 84 27.78 5.09 -15.78
C GLU A 84 26.38 4.52 -16.03
N ILE A 85 25.99 3.56 -15.19
CA ILE A 85 24.68 2.91 -15.27
C ILE A 85 23.96 3.10 -13.94
N TYR A 86 22.79 3.72 -14.00
CA TYR A 86 21.91 3.92 -12.85
C TYR A 86 20.71 3.00 -12.98
N VAL A 87 20.48 2.17 -11.94
CA VAL A 87 19.26 1.36 -11.79
C VAL A 87 18.29 2.15 -10.92
N ALA A 88 17.21 2.63 -11.53
CA ALA A 88 16.23 3.55 -10.94
C ALA A 88 14.81 2.95 -10.89
N SER A 89 14.71 1.65 -10.55
CA SER A 89 13.45 1.00 -10.23
C SER A 89 12.82 1.58 -8.95
N ASP A 90 11.56 1.27 -8.69
CA ASP A 90 10.80 1.83 -7.57
C ASP A 90 11.44 1.57 -6.19
N PRO A 91 11.15 2.39 -5.16
CA PRO A 91 11.80 2.31 -3.86
C PRO A 91 11.23 1.20 -2.94
N ASP A 92 10.67 0.13 -3.49
CA ASP A 92 10.12 -0.99 -2.76
C ASP A 92 10.87 -2.31 -3.00
N ARG A 93 10.41 -3.40 -2.38
CA ARG A 93 11.01 -4.72 -2.54
C ARG A 93 10.90 -5.26 -3.96
N GLU A 94 9.80 -4.96 -4.63
CA GLU A 94 9.56 -5.35 -6.03
C GLU A 94 10.55 -4.63 -6.96
N GLY A 95 10.76 -3.31 -6.75
CA GLY A 95 11.73 -2.54 -7.49
C GLY A 95 13.19 -3.00 -7.25
N GLU A 96 13.57 -3.41 -6.03
CA GLU A 96 14.88 -4.00 -5.78
C GLU A 96 15.05 -5.32 -6.55
N SER A 97 14.02 -6.17 -6.57
CA SER A 97 14.02 -7.43 -7.33
C SER A 97 14.08 -7.19 -8.85
N ILE A 98 13.30 -6.24 -9.37
CA ILE A 98 13.35 -5.85 -10.79
C ILE A 98 14.75 -5.37 -11.16
N GLY A 99 15.35 -4.49 -10.34
CA GLY A 99 16.71 -4.03 -10.52
C GLY A 99 17.71 -5.18 -10.58
N TRP A 100 17.61 -6.15 -9.66
CA TRP A 100 18.44 -7.34 -9.65
C TRP A 100 18.25 -8.20 -10.90
N HIS A 101 17.01 -8.43 -11.33
CA HIS A 101 16.71 -9.16 -12.57
C HIS A 101 17.31 -8.48 -13.80
N ILE A 102 17.29 -7.13 -13.86
CA ILE A 102 17.90 -6.35 -14.93
C ILE A 102 19.40 -6.59 -14.98
N LEU A 103 20.07 -6.47 -13.83
CA LEU A 103 21.52 -6.68 -13.75
C LEU A 103 21.93 -8.07 -14.22
N GLN A 104 21.20 -9.10 -13.74
CA GLN A 104 21.49 -10.49 -14.11
C GLN A 104 21.22 -10.77 -15.59
N ALA A 105 20.09 -10.33 -16.16
CA ALA A 105 19.71 -10.61 -17.53
C ALA A 105 20.59 -9.86 -18.55
N ALA A 106 20.98 -8.63 -18.24
CA ALA A 106 21.84 -7.82 -19.10
C ALA A 106 23.34 -8.06 -18.86
N GLY A 107 23.73 -8.74 -17.78
CA GLY A 107 25.14 -8.97 -17.41
C GLY A 107 25.83 -7.71 -16.88
N ILE A 108 25.10 -6.79 -16.26
CA ILE A 108 25.62 -5.53 -15.73
C ILE A 108 26.27 -5.78 -14.37
N LYS A 109 27.57 -5.53 -14.24
CA LYS A 109 28.35 -5.71 -13.01
C LYS A 109 28.57 -4.38 -12.27
N ASN A 110 28.86 -3.32 -13.02
CA ASN A 110 29.10 -1.99 -12.46
C ASN A 110 27.85 -1.12 -12.62
N TYR A 111 27.26 -0.73 -11.51
CA TYR A 111 26.03 0.05 -11.48
C TYR A 111 25.95 0.90 -10.21
N LYS A 112 25.08 1.89 -10.26
CA LYS A 112 24.65 2.73 -9.15
C LYS A 112 23.16 2.56 -8.96
N ARG A 113 22.69 2.27 -7.76
CA ARG A 113 21.27 2.17 -7.42
C ARG A 113 20.79 3.52 -6.92
N VAL A 114 19.71 4.03 -7.53
CA VAL A 114 19.00 5.24 -7.09
C VAL A 114 17.50 4.91 -6.96
N ALA A 115 16.81 5.50 -5.99
CA ALA A 115 15.42 5.17 -5.70
C ALA A 115 14.60 6.44 -5.43
N PHE A 116 13.89 6.91 -6.44
CA PHE A 116 13.16 8.16 -6.35
C PHE A 116 11.85 7.97 -5.58
N LYS A 117 11.78 8.53 -4.35
CA LYS A 117 10.52 8.61 -3.59
C LYS A 117 9.57 9.66 -4.19
N GLU A 118 10.12 10.59 -4.95
CA GLU A 118 9.41 11.67 -5.63
C GLU A 118 10.09 11.96 -6.98
N ILE A 119 9.32 12.26 -8.02
CA ILE A 119 9.89 12.62 -9.32
C ILE A 119 10.04 14.16 -9.39
N THR A 120 10.87 14.68 -8.48
CA THR A 120 11.23 16.11 -8.37
C THR A 120 12.71 16.33 -8.64
N LYS A 121 13.09 17.56 -9.01
CA LYS A 121 14.51 17.90 -9.28
C LYS A 121 15.38 17.71 -8.03
N SER A 122 14.89 18.11 -6.86
CA SER A 122 15.60 17.97 -5.58
C SER A 122 15.85 16.51 -5.21
N CYS A 123 14.81 15.66 -5.25
CA CYS A 123 14.92 14.24 -4.92
C CYS A 123 15.85 13.51 -5.90
N ILE A 124 15.69 13.73 -7.21
CA ILE A 124 16.56 13.11 -8.22
C ILE A 124 18.02 13.53 -8.05
N SER A 125 18.27 14.84 -7.81
CA SER A 125 19.62 15.34 -7.57
C SER A 125 20.26 14.71 -6.33
N ALA A 126 19.53 14.62 -5.23
CA ALA A 126 20.00 14.00 -3.99
C ALA A 126 20.38 12.53 -4.20
N GLU A 127 19.51 11.75 -4.85
CA GLU A 127 19.75 10.33 -5.12
C GLU A 127 20.94 10.10 -6.09
N LEU A 128 21.09 10.95 -7.11
CA LEU A 128 22.23 10.87 -8.03
C LEU A 128 23.56 11.21 -7.36
N ASN A 129 23.55 12.04 -6.31
CA ASN A 129 24.74 12.40 -5.56
C ASN A 129 25.10 11.39 -4.46
N SER A 130 24.13 10.57 -4.02
CA SER A 130 24.33 9.53 -2.99
C SER A 130 23.78 8.17 -3.45
N PRO A 131 24.32 7.61 -4.55
CA PRO A 131 23.86 6.32 -5.05
C PRO A 131 24.31 5.19 -4.12
N ARG A 132 23.53 4.11 -4.08
CA ARG A 132 23.81 2.93 -3.25
C ARG A 132 24.00 1.66 -4.10
N ARG A 133 24.16 0.53 -3.47
CA ARG A 133 24.01 -0.80 -4.08
C ARG A 133 22.57 -1.29 -3.89
N LEU A 134 22.19 -2.33 -4.62
CA LEU A 134 20.92 -3.03 -4.39
C LEU A 134 20.90 -3.61 -2.97
N ASP A 135 19.73 -3.54 -2.37
CA ASP A 135 19.42 -4.14 -1.08
C ASP A 135 19.14 -5.64 -1.29
N LEU A 136 20.19 -6.47 -1.23
CA LEU A 136 20.07 -7.91 -1.45
C LEU A 136 19.14 -8.61 -0.46
N PRO A 137 19.07 -8.25 0.83
CA PRO A 137 18.04 -8.73 1.73
C PRO A 137 16.60 -8.50 1.23
N LYS A 138 16.30 -7.34 0.63
CA LYS A 138 14.99 -7.09 0.03
C LYS A 138 14.75 -7.94 -1.22
N VAL A 139 15.79 -8.14 -2.04
CA VAL A 139 15.72 -9.06 -3.19
C VAL A 139 15.39 -10.46 -2.71
N ALA A 140 16.15 -10.99 -1.74
CA ALA A 140 15.92 -12.32 -1.16
C ALA A 140 14.50 -12.46 -0.56
N SER A 141 14.01 -11.42 0.11
CA SER A 141 12.63 -11.39 0.63
C SER A 141 11.59 -11.51 -0.48
N GLN A 142 11.80 -10.85 -1.62
CA GLN A 142 10.89 -10.94 -2.77
C GLN A 142 10.99 -12.29 -3.47
N GLU A 143 12.21 -12.86 -3.62
CA GLU A 143 12.41 -14.21 -4.15
C GLU A 143 11.73 -15.26 -3.27
N CYS A 144 11.94 -15.21 -1.96
CA CYS A 144 11.29 -16.09 -1.00
C CYS A 144 9.76 -16.03 -1.14
N ARG A 145 9.20 -14.82 -1.19
CA ARG A 145 7.77 -14.65 -1.44
C ARG A 145 7.33 -15.30 -2.74
N ARG A 146 8.07 -15.08 -3.84
CA ARG A 146 7.75 -15.63 -5.16
C ARG A 146 7.78 -17.16 -5.17
N VAL A 147 8.78 -17.76 -4.50
CA VAL A 147 8.90 -19.21 -4.34
C VAL A 147 7.75 -19.77 -3.54
N ILE A 148 7.43 -19.18 -2.37
CA ILE A 148 6.32 -19.66 -1.52
C ILE A 148 4.99 -19.56 -2.27
N ASP A 149 4.72 -18.44 -2.96
CA ASP A 149 3.50 -18.28 -3.75
C ASP A 149 3.40 -19.36 -4.85
N ARG A 150 4.54 -19.74 -5.47
CA ARG A 150 4.63 -20.83 -6.44
C ARG A 150 4.33 -22.20 -5.81
N LEU A 151 4.97 -22.49 -4.69
CA LEU A 151 4.78 -23.76 -3.97
C LEU A 151 3.31 -23.94 -3.55
N VAL A 152 2.72 -22.94 -2.90
CA VAL A 152 1.31 -22.99 -2.48
C VAL A 152 0.39 -23.15 -3.69
N GLY A 153 0.61 -22.37 -4.76
CA GLY A 153 -0.21 -22.42 -5.95
C GLY A 153 -0.17 -23.76 -6.69
N TYR A 154 0.98 -24.38 -6.76
CA TYR A 154 1.20 -25.57 -7.59
C TYR A 154 1.12 -26.90 -6.83
N LEU A 155 1.46 -26.91 -5.53
CA LEU A 155 1.40 -28.15 -4.73
C LEU A 155 0.10 -28.27 -3.94
N VAL A 156 -0.41 -27.18 -3.35
CA VAL A 156 -1.62 -27.24 -2.53
C VAL A 156 -2.90 -27.18 -3.37
N THR A 157 -2.91 -26.45 -4.48
CA THR A 157 -4.10 -26.32 -5.32
C THR A 157 -4.60 -27.67 -5.87
N PRO A 158 -3.76 -28.58 -6.40
CA PRO A 158 -4.22 -29.88 -6.87
C PRO A 158 -4.85 -30.72 -5.74
N GLU A 159 -4.23 -30.75 -4.56
CA GLU A 159 -4.77 -31.46 -3.39
C GLU A 159 -6.10 -30.86 -2.93
N LEU A 160 -6.20 -29.54 -2.89
CA LEU A 160 -7.44 -28.86 -2.54
C LEU A 160 -8.57 -29.22 -3.53
N ARG A 161 -8.28 -29.26 -4.83
CA ARG A 161 -9.24 -29.66 -5.87
C ARG A 161 -9.68 -31.10 -5.70
N ARG A 162 -8.74 -32.01 -5.38
CA ARG A 162 -9.02 -33.41 -5.14
C ARG A 162 -9.99 -33.61 -3.96
N VAL A 163 -9.74 -32.91 -2.84
CA VAL A 163 -10.58 -32.97 -1.63
C VAL A 163 -11.93 -32.31 -1.83
N MET A 164 -11.96 -31.15 -2.49
CA MET A 164 -13.20 -30.36 -2.65
C MET A 164 -14.10 -30.84 -3.79
N GLY A 165 -13.60 -31.67 -4.71
CA GLY A 165 -14.35 -32.16 -5.88
C GLY A 165 -14.80 -31.07 -6.86
N ARG A 166 -14.23 -29.87 -6.77
CA ARG A 166 -14.59 -28.71 -7.62
C ARG A 166 -13.38 -27.82 -7.92
N PRO A 167 -13.43 -27.00 -9.00
CA PRO A 167 -12.38 -26.05 -9.31
C PRO A 167 -12.19 -25.05 -8.18
N THR A 168 -11.06 -25.14 -7.50
CA THR A 168 -10.64 -24.25 -6.41
C THR A 168 -9.17 -23.94 -6.57
N THR A 169 -8.71 -22.86 -5.94
CA THR A 169 -7.29 -22.49 -5.92
C THR A 169 -6.85 -22.16 -4.50
N ALA A 170 -5.66 -22.59 -4.15
CA ALA A 170 -4.98 -22.18 -2.93
C ALA A 170 -4.01 -21.04 -3.24
N GLY A 171 -3.90 -20.09 -2.35
CA GLY A 171 -2.92 -19.02 -2.43
C GLY A 171 -2.63 -18.48 -1.04
N ARG A 172 -1.37 -18.21 -0.77
CA ARG A 172 -0.90 -17.77 0.54
C ARG A 172 -1.67 -16.57 1.10
N VAL A 173 -1.94 -15.57 0.27
CA VAL A 173 -2.69 -14.37 0.69
C VAL A 173 -4.20 -14.61 0.64
N GLN A 174 -4.71 -15.17 -0.46
CA GLN A 174 -6.15 -15.35 -0.66
C GLN A 174 -6.76 -16.33 0.35
N SER A 175 -6.05 -17.41 0.72
CA SER A 175 -6.56 -18.38 1.69
C SER A 175 -6.67 -17.77 3.09
N VAL A 176 -5.70 -16.94 3.48
CA VAL A 176 -5.76 -16.20 4.76
C VAL A 176 -6.88 -15.16 4.74
N ALA A 177 -7.06 -14.43 3.64
CA ALA A 177 -8.15 -13.47 3.51
C ALA A 177 -9.52 -14.14 3.66
N VAL A 178 -9.73 -15.28 2.99
CA VAL A 178 -10.97 -16.07 3.14
C VAL A 178 -11.15 -16.54 4.57
N TYR A 179 -10.08 -17.00 5.22
CA TYR A 179 -10.13 -17.43 6.62
C TYR A 179 -10.57 -16.32 7.56
N LEU A 180 -10.04 -15.10 7.41
CA LEU A 180 -10.45 -13.94 8.21
C LEU A 180 -11.92 -13.58 8.00
N VAL A 181 -12.40 -13.65 6.75
CA VAL A 181 -13.83 -13.44 6.45
C VAL A 181 -14.70 -14.50 7.12
N VAL A 182 -14.28 -15.78 7.07
CA VAL A 182 -15.00 -16.88 7.72
C VAL A 182 -15.02 -16.72 9.24
N LEU A 183 -13.91 -16.30 9.85
CA LEU A 183 -13.88 -16.02 11.28
C LEU A 183 -14.90 -14.93 11.65
N ARG A 184 -14.89 -13.82 10.90
CA ARG A 184 -15.85 -12.73 11.15
C ARG A 184 -17.29 -13.16 10.94
N GLU A 185 -17.58 -13.96 9.92
CA GLU A 185 -18.91 -14.51 9.68
C GLU A 185 -19.37 -15.43 10.84
N ARG A 186 -18.45 -16.22 11.40
CA ARG A 186 -18.74 -17.05 12.59
C ARG A 186 -19.10 -16.19 13.80
N GLU A 187 -18.36 -15.10 14.03
CA GLU A 187 -18.67 -14.13 15.10
C GLU A 187 -20.06 -13.52 14.90
N ILE A 188 -20.37 -13.10 13.65
CA ILE A 188 -21.68 -12.53 13.31
C ILE A 188 -22.80 -13.55 13.57
N ARG A 189 -22.63 -14.80 13.17
CA ARG A 189 -23.62 -15.87 13.39
C ARG A 189 -23.77 -16.28 14.86
N ALA A 190 -22.70 -16.17 15.66
CA ALA A 190 -22.73 -16.42 17.08
C ALA A 190 -23.27 -15.23 17.88
N PHE A 191 -23.37 -14.06 17.26
CA PHE A 191 -23.83 -12.85 17.94
C PHE A 191 -25.32 -12.94 18.27
N THR A 192 -25.64 -12.82 19.56
CA THR A 192 -27.01 -12.71 20.04
C THR A 192 -27.31 -11.25 20.33
N ALA A 193 -28.25 -10.69 19.56
CA ALA A 193 -28.65 -9.31 19.76
C ALA A 193 -29.37 -9.13 21.10
N ILE A 194 -28.90 -8.20 21.89
CA ILE A 194 -29.52 -7.83 23.18
C ILE A 194 -30.27 -6.52 22.97
N LYS A 195 -31.59 -6.54 23.21
CA LYS A 195 -32.39 -5.33 23.20
C LYS A 195 -32.11 -4.52 24.46
N HIS A 196 -31.71 -3.28 24.30
CA HIS A 196 -31.47 -2.36 25.40
C HIS A 196 -32.04 -0.98 25.08
N PHE A 197 -32.12 -0.14 26.09
CA PHE A 197 -32.68 1.19 26.01
C PHE A 197 -31.63 2.21 26.47
N GLY A 198 -31.47 3.28 25.69
CA GLY A 198 -30.72 4.49 26.06
C GLY A 198 -31.70 5.65 26.15
N VAL A 199 -31.33 6.67 26.94
CA VAL A 199 -32.14 7.88 27.08
C VAL A 199 -31.27 9.08 26.73
N GLU A 200 -31.74 9.90 25.81
CA GLU A 200 -31.19 11.22 25.48
C GLU A 200 -32.23 12.26 25.90
N LEU A 201 -31.83 13.19 26.74
CA LEU A 201 -32.66 14.30 27.18
C LEU A 201 -32.26 15.58 26.43
N ALA A 202 -33.20 16.30 25.90
CA ALA A 202 -32.97 17.60 25.28
C ALA A 202 -33.46 18.74 26.16
N PHE A 203 -32.60 19.68 26.42
CA PHE A 203 -32.89 20.87 27.25
C PHE A 203 -32.71 22.13 26.44
N VAL A 204 -33.49 23.15 26.80
CA VAL A 204 -33.33 24.50 26.24
C VAL A 204 -32.84 25.42 27.36
N SER A 205 -31.74 26.08 27.10
CA SER A 205 -31.17 27.06 28.03
C SER A 205 -32.12 28.24 28.16
N PRO A 206 -32.55 28.62 29.39
CA PRO A 206 -33.46 29.77 29.59
C PRO A 206 -32.84 31.10 29.24
N SER A 207 -31.50 31.20 29.28
CA SER A 207 -30.79 32.49 29.12
C SER A 207 -30.57 32.90 27.67
N ASP A 208 -30.32 31.90 26.76
CA ASP A 208 -29.94 32.16 25.35
C ASP A 208 -30.71 31.34 24.33
N GLY A 209 -31.63 30.47 24.76
CA GLY A 209 -32.45 29.62 23.90
C GLY A 209 -31.68 28.49 23.23
N ARG A 210 -30.42 28.27 23.56
CA ARG A 210 -29.62 27.19 22.97
C ARG A 210 -30.14 25.84 23.48
N THR A 211 -30.21 24.87 22.56
CA THR A 211 -30.54 23.50 22.87
C THR A 211 -29.26 22.71 23.14
N TRP A 212 -29.26 21.95 24.21
CA TRP A 212 -28.21 21.00 24.54
C TRP A 212 -28.81 19.64 24.87
N LYS A 213 -28.01 18.60 24.78
CA LYS A 213 -28.42 17.21 24.98
C LYS A 213 -27.60 16.62 26.10
N ALA A 214 -28.24 15.77 26.90
CA ALA A 214 -27.58 14.95 27.90
C ALA A 214 -27.91 13.47 27.62
N GLU A 215 -26.89 12.66 27.56
CA GLU A 215 -27.04 11.22 27.47
C GLU A 215 -27.03 10.60 28.86
N TRP A 216 -27.94 9.70 29.12
CA TRP A 216 -27.96 8.97 30.38
C TRP A 216 -26.85 7.94 30.42
N ASP A 217 -25.95 8.04 31.41
CA ASP A 217 -25.00 7.00 31.75
C ASP A 217 -25.56 6.10 32.84
N PRO A 218 -25.98 4.86 32.55
CA PRO A 218 -26.52 3.94 33.55
C PRO A 218 -25.43 3.25 34.38
N VAL A 219 -24.18 3.29 33.99
CA VAL A 219 -23.10 2.49 34.57
C VAL A 219 -22.90 2.75 36.07
N PRO A 220 -22.94 3.98 36.59
CA PRO A 220 -22.73 4.22 38.01
C PRO A 220 -23.73 3.57 38.92
N THR A 221 -24.97 3.32 38.45
CA THR A 221 -26.08 2.95 39.34
C THR A 221 -26.85 1.70 38.89
N PHE A 222 -27.08 1.52 37.60
CA PHE A 222 -28.02 0.51 37.07
C PHE A 222 -27.36 -0.51 36.14
N ALA A 223 -26.10 -0.34 35.82
CA ALA A 223 -25.34 -1.19 34.89
C ALA A 223 -23.91 -1.38 35.38
N SER A 224 -23.13 -2.23 34.73
CA SER A 224 -21.69 -2.41 34.99
C SER A 224 -20.85 -2.00 33.75
N LYS A 225 -19.53 -1.84 33.98
CA LYS A 225 -18.62 -1.55 32.85
C LYS A 225 -18.56 -2.70 31.84
N GLU A 226 -18.73 -3.94 32.32
CA GLU A 226 -18.74 -5.14 31.47
C GLU A 226 -20.06 -5.28 30.70
N PHE A 227 -21.15 -4.76 31.29
CA PHE A 227 -22.48 -4.76 30.68
C PHE A 227 -23.14 -3.39 30.84
N PRO A 228 -22.81 -2.41 30.03
CA PRO A 228 -23.27 -1.03 30.16
C PRO A 228 -24.69 -0.80 29.60
N TYR A 229 -25.54 -1.82 29.60
CA TYR A 229 -26.83 -1.78 28.92
C TYR A 229 -27.98 -1.96 29.89
N VAL A 230 -29.01 -1.14 29.76
CA VAL A 230 -30.27 -1.27 30.52
C VAL A 230 -31.30 -1.98 29.66
N GLN A 231 -31.80 -3.11 30.11
CA GLN A 231 -32.82 -3.90 29.42
C GLN A 231 -34.25 -3.59 29.95
N ASP A 232 -34.35 -2.90 31.10
CA ASP A 232 -35.61 -2.49 31.67
C ASP A 232 -36.17 -1.25 30.95
N ARG A 233 -37.22 -1.48 30.21
CA ARG A 233 -37.93 -0.41 29.47
C ARG A 233 -38.61 0.59 30.40
N GLN A 234 -39.17 0.14 31.52
CA GLN A 234 -39.86 1.01 32.45
C GLN A 234 -38.89 1.98 33.10
N LEU A 235 -37.72 1.49 33.50
CA LEU A 235 -36.65 2.33 34.01
C LEU A 235 -36.22 3.40 32.99
N ALA A 236 -36.02 3.02 31.73
CA ALA A 236 -35.66 3.97 30.67
C ALA A 236 -36.76 5.02 30.43
N GLU A 237 -38.05 4.63 30.48
CA GLU A 237 -39.17 5.55 30.36
C GLU A 237 -39.25 6.51 31.56
N LEU A 238 -38.98 6.04 32.81
CA LEU A 238 -38.91 6.90 34.01
C LEU A 238 -37.80 7.95 33.86
N VAL A 239 -36.58 7.53 33.44
CA VAL A 239 -35.49 8.46 33.19
C VAL A 239 -35.83 9.45 32.05
N GLY A 240 -36.47 8.97 30.97
CA GLY A 240 -36.90 9.81 29.86
C GLY A 240 -37.98 10.84 30.23
N ALA A 241 -38.68 10.63 31.34
CA ALA A 241 -39.69 11.55 31.88
C ALA A 241 -39.11 12.70 32.73
N ILE A 242 -37.82 12.68 33.02
CA ILE A 242 -37.13 13.74 33.81
C ILE A 242 -37.20 15.07 33.02
N ARG A 243 -37.62 16.16 33.71
CA ARG A 243 -37.71 17.50 33.12
C ARG A 243 -36.72 18.49 33.67
N ASN A 244 -36.21 18.23 34.86
CA ASN A 244 -35.24 19.11 35.52
C ASN A 244 -34.00 18.32 35.91
N VAL A 245 -32.84 18.90 35.67
CA VAL A 245 -31.54 18.34 36.05
C VAL A 245 -30.72 19.42 36.72
N ILE A 246 -29.80 18.99 37.58
CA ILE A 246 -28.83 19.89 38.21
C ILE A 246 -27.47 19.57 37.62
N VAL A 247 -26.76 20.60 37.15
CA VAL A 247 -25.39 20.48 36.71
C VAL A 247 -24.48 20.48 37.93
N GLU A 248 -23.96 19.33 38.30
CA GLU A 248 -23.07 19.17 39.43
C GLU A 248 -21.64 19.63 39.15
N THR A 249 -21.19 19.38 37.91
CA THR A 249 -19.83 19.70 37.50
C THR A 249 -19.82 20.21 36.06
N CYS A 250 -19.11 21.31 35.83
CA CYS A 250 -18.81 21.81 34.50
C CYS A 250 -17.29 21.94 34.39
N ILE A 251 -16.69 21.28 33.42
CA ILE A 251 -15.25 21.33 33.21
C ILE A 251 -15.04 22.00 31.85
N ASP A 252 -14.47 23.21 31.90
CA ASP A 252 -13.99 23.88 30.68
C ASP A 252 -12.64 23.31 30.31
N GLY A 253 -12.49 22.92 29.06
CA GLY A 253 -11.25 22.38 28.53
C GLY A 253 -11.01 22.84 27.11
N GLU A 254 -9.74 22.89 26.73
CA GLU A 254 -9.35 23.09 25.35
C GLU A 254 -9.14 21.71 24.71
N GLU A 255 -9.84 21.43 23.62
CA GLU A 255 -9.60 20.26 22.79
C GLU A 255 -8.77 20.67 21.57
N THR A 256 -7.65 20.00 21.38
CA THR A 256 -6.80 20.24 20.22
C THR A 256 -7.14 19.23 19.16
N ASP A 257 -7.75 19.67 18.08
CA ASP A 257 -7.98 18.86 16.89
C ASP A 257 -6.72 18.85 16.01
N THR A 258 -6.20 17.66 15.74
CA THR A 258 -5.02 17.51 14.88
C THR A 258 -5.43 17.06 13.48
N PRO A 259 -4.86 17.68 12.42
CA PRO A 259 -5.17 17.25 11.07
C PRO A 259 -4.78 15.79 10.85
N PRO A 260 -5.49 15.04 9.99
CA PRO A 260 -5.17 13.66 9.72
C PRO A 260 -3.79 13.53 9.08
N ALA A 261 -3.09 12.44 9.40
CA ALA A 261 -1.79 12.13 8.81
C ALA A 261 -1.91 11.95 7.28
N PRO A 262 -0.83 12.20 6.52
CA PRO A 262 -0.78 11.86 5.10
C PRO A 262 -1.14 10.40 4.85
N PHE A 263 -1.70 10.12 3.66
CA PHE A 263 -2.14 8.77 3.32
C PHE A 263 -0.97 7.78 3.25
N ILE A 264 -1.21 6.60 3.81
CA ILE A 264 -0.50 5.37 3.50
C ILE A 264 -1.33 4.54 2.51
N SER A 265 -0.77 3.45 1.96
CA SER A 265 -1.47 2.64 0.94
C SER A 265 -2.87 2.19 1.36
N SER A 266 -3.04 1.73 2.61
CA SER A 266 -4.33 1.24 3.12
C SER A 266 -5.34 2.37 3.33
N SER A 267 -4.93 3.48 3.97
CA SER A 267 -5.83 4.61 4.22
C SER A 267 -6.24 5.31 2.92
N LEU A 268 -5.34 5.39 1.92
CA LEU A 268 -5.67 5.88 0.58
C LEU A 268 -6.76 5.04 -0.09
N GLN A 269 -6.62 3.70 -0.03
CA GLN A 269 -7.61 2.79 -0.61
C GLN A 269 -8.97 2.90 0.09
N MET A 270 -8.98 3.00 1.43
CA MET A 270 -10.22 3.19 2.20
C MET A 270 -10.89 4.52 1.88
N ALA A 271 -10.14 5.62 1.86
CA ALA A 271 -10.68 6.93 1.55
C ALA A 271 -11.26 6.99 0.13
N ALA A 272 -10.53 6.46 -0.88
CA ALA A 272 -11.00 6.40 -2.24
C ALA A 272 -12.22 5.46 -2.41
N GLY A 273 -12.24 4.35 -1.67
CA GLY A 273 -13.40 3.43 -1.63
C GLY A 273 -14.63 4.11 -1.05
N ASN A 274 -14.49 4.83 0.05
CA ASN A 274 -15.61 5.51 0.72
C ASN A 274 -16.12 6.71 -0.11
N ALA A 275 -15.23 7.58 -0.56
CA ALA A 275 -15.61 8.83 -1.23
C ALA A 275 -15.95 8.64 -2.72
N LEU A 276 -15.16 7.83 -3.44
CA LEU A 276 -15.24 7.70 -4.90
C LEU A 276 -15.82 6.36 -5.37
N LYS A 277 -16.09 5.45 -4.45
CA LYS A 277 -16.54 4.07 -4.72
C LYS A 277 -15.58 3.30 -5.64
N TRP A 278 -14.28 3.59 -5.54
CA TRP A 278 -13.26 2.92 -6.34
C TRP A 278 -12.79 1.63 -5.68
N SER A 279 -12.49 0.63 -6.51
CA SER A 279 -11.81 -0.57 -6.04
C SER A 279 -10.37 -0.25 -5.64
N PRO A 280 -9.74 -1.03 -4.73
CA PRO A 280 -8.33 -0.89 -4.38
C PRO A 280 -7.40 -0.92 -5.60
N ASP A 281 -7.66 -1.80 -6.57
CA ASP A 281 -6.87 -1.90 -7.81
C ASP A 281 -6.95 -0.62 -8.65
N LYS A 282 -8.15 -0.06 -8.84
CA LYS A 282 -8.34 1.21 -9.55
C LYS A 282 -7.62 2.36 -8.84
N THR A 283 -7.73 2.44 -7.51
CA THR A 283 -7.08 3.44 -6.69
C THR A 283 -5.56 3.39 -6.87
N MET A 284 -4.97 2.20 -6.73
CA MET A 284 -3.51 2.02 -6.85
C MET A 284 -3.00 2.29 -8.28
N LYS A 285 -3.75 1.93 -9.32
CA LYS A 285 -3.40 2.28 -10.70
C LYS A 285 -3.38 3.78 -10.97
N ILE A 286 -4.34 4.50 -10.40
CA ILE A 286 -4.38 5.97 -10.53
C ILE A 286 -3.24 6.60 -9.73
N ALA A 287 -3.02 6.17 -8.50
CA ALA A 287 -1.91 6.64 -7.67
C ALA A 287 -0.55 6.42 -8.33
N GLN A 288 -0.34 5.25 -8.97
CA GLN A 288 0.87 4.98 -9.74
C GLN A 288 1.08 6.01 -10.86
N ARG A 289 0.04 6.32 -11.63
CA ARG A 289 0.12 7.33 -12.70
C ARG A 289 0.45 8.72 -12.17
N LEU A 290 -0.16 9.12 -11.04
CA LEU A 290 0.11 10.41 -10.40
C LEU A 290 1.56 10.50 -9.91
N TYR A 291 2.08 9.43 -9.31
CA TYR A 291 3.48 9.35 -8.91
C TYR A 291 4.43 9.44 -10.12
N GLU A 292 4.17 8.70 -11.19
CA GLU A 292 4.99 8.73 -12.42
C GLU A 292 5.04 10.12 -13.08
N GLN A 293 3.98 10.90 -12.93
CA GLN A 293 3.90 12.30 -13.37
C GLN A 293 4.56 13.28 -12.38
N GLY A 294 4.98 12.81 -11.20
CA GLY A 294 5.54 13.63 -10.15
C GLY A 294 4.52 14.55 -9.46
N LEU A 295 3.26 14.13 -9.39
CA LEU A 295 2.18 14.86 -8.73
C LEU A 295 1.99 14.47 -7.28
N ILE A 296 2.37 13.25 -6.91
CA ILE A 296 2.37 12.73 -5.55
C ILE A 296 3.70 12.02 -5.27
N THR A 297 3.98 11.79 -3.99
CA THR A 297 5.07 10.93 -3.53
C THR A 297 4.76 9.46 -3.83
N TYR A 298 5.73 8.57 -3.62
CA TYR A 298 5.52 7.14 -3.82
C TYR A 298 4.40 6.61 -2.93
N HIS A 299 3.40 6.01 -3.56
CA HIS A 299 2.13 5.66 -2.93
C HIS A 299 2.11 4.28 -2.26
N ARG A 300 3.09 3.40 -2.57
CA ARG A 300 3.21 2.09 -1.90
C ARG A 300 4.08 2.22 -0.65
N THR A 301 3.51 2.80 0.38
CA THR A 301 4.18 3.04 1.67
C THR A 301 3.24 2.73 2.83
N ASP A 302 3.81 2.30 3.93
CA ASP A 302 3.19 2.16 5.24
C ASP A 302 3.61 3.27 6.22
N ASN A 303 4.42 4.22 5.75
CA ASN A 303 4.91 5.37 6.52
C ASN A 303 4.23 6.65 6.03
N PRO A 304 3.53 7.40 6.90
CA PRO A 304 2.85 8.64 6.56
C PRO A 304 3.79 9.84 6.41
N ASN A 305 5.08 9.70 6.74
CA ASN A 305 6.02 10.81 6.68
C ASN A 305 6.30 11.25 5.23
N ILE A 306 6.24 12.55 4.99
CA ILE A 306 6.57 13.18 3.71
C ILE A 306 7.80 14.07 3.86
N SER A 307 8.50 14.35 2.76
CA SER A 307 9.63 15.26 2.76
C SER A 307 9.21 16.71 3.04
N LYS A 308 10.13 17.53 3.53
CA LYS A 308 9.85 18.97 3.72
C LYS A 308 9.46 19.67 2.41
N ASP A 309 10.10 19.30 1.29
CA ASP A 309 9.79 19.85 -0.04
C ASP A 309 8.37 19.49 -0.47
N SER A 310 7.94 18.23 -0.26
CA SER A 310 6.58 17.78 -0.55
C SER A 310 5.55 18.49 0.34
N ALA A 311 5.85 18.65 1.62
CA ALA A 311 4.97 19.37 2.55
C ALA A 311 4.80 20.83 2.10
N THR A 312 5.88 21.54 1.80
CA THR A 312 5.84 22.93 1.30
C THR A 312 5.07 23.03 -0.02
N SER A 313 5.29 22.10 -0.95
CA SER A 313 4.56 22.05 -2.23
C SER A 313 3.06 21.79 -2.04
N ALA A 314 2.68 20.97 -1.07
CA ALA A 314 1.28 20.70 -0.76
C ALA A 314 0.59 21.95 -0.18
N LEU A 315 1.25 22.65 0.75
CA LEU A 315 0.73 23.86 1.39
C LEU A 315 0.61 25.04 0.41
N SER A 316 1.45 25.12 -0.61
CA SER A 316 1.41 26.19 -1.62
C SER A 316 0.31 26.01 -2.68
N ARG A 317 -0.36 24.85 -2.73
CA ARG A 317 -1.48 24.65 -3.65
C ARG A 317 -2.74 25.26 -3.06
N PRO A 318 -3.49 26.08 -3.85
CA PRO A 318 -4.77 26.60 -3.38
C PRO A 318 -5.70 25.41 -3.07
N THR A 319 -6.15 25.34 -1.82
CA THR A 319 -7.27 24.45 -1.46
C THR A 319 -8.49 24.93 -2.26
N ARG A 320 -8.90 24.14 -3.27
CA ARG A 320 -10.27 24.32 -3.76
C ARG A 320 -11.14 23.84 -2.59
N GLY A 321 -11.79 24.79 -1.95
CA GLY A 321 -12.81 24.50 -0.95
C GLY A 321 -13.86 23.53 -1.51
N PRO A 322 -14.65 22.95 -0.60
CA PRO A 322 -15.69 21.98 -0.97
C PRO A 322 -16.69 22.56 -1.94
#